data_380f6420c9a1445c468c40a91d7ee871
#
_entry.id   380f6420c9a1445c468c40a91d7ee871
#
_cell.length_a   1.000
_cell.length_b   1.000
_cell.length_c   1.000
_cell.angle_alpha   90.00
_cell.angle_beta   90.00
_cell.angle_gamma   90.00
#
_symmetry.space_group_name_H-M   'P 1'
#
loop_
_entity.id
_entity.type
_entity.pdbx_description
1 polymer ?
#
loop_
_entity_poly.entity_id
_entity_poly.type
_entity_poly.pdbx_seq_one_letter_code
_entity_poly.pdbx_strand_id
1 'polypeptide(L)'
;DIERLEVLRGPQGTLYGKNTTGGAINIITRTPQFGDEPSNYIKLGVGSYNATSAEAGAETQLIDGILAVRGALSFKRDEGYVDIVDRSANGAQTDFQGGRLALHFAPNDTWDAVLKYTTSGNDALSTPARNEGRTDLLGAPNSDYNGYSRQSRNLDFHETEANEVGALITNTEILGLTVTFAGDNFSITSVSSYYDADYYQKADTDGSPNDLLTITWSSDTIGYSQDLRFSSEFDGMFNIIAGVYY
;
A
#
# COMPACT_ATOMS: atom_id res chain seq x y z
N ASP A 1 7.85 6.03 5.58
CA ASP A 1 7.47 7.29 6.27
C ASP A 1 6.15 7.12 7.05
N ILE A 2 6.01 5.98 7.74
CA ILE A 2 4.88 5.67 8.62
C ILE A 2 5.21 6.21 10.02
N GLU A 3 4.23 6.85 10.67
CA GLU A 3 4.33 7.25 12.07
C GLU A 3 3.92 6.09 12.97
N ARG A 4 2.71 5.52 12.73
CA ARG A 4 2.19 4.37 13.47
C ARG A 4 1.16 3.58 12.69
N LEU A 5 0.92 2.35 13.14
CA LEU A 5 -0.15 1.47 12.69
C LEU A 5 -1.15 1.29 13.84
N GLU A 6 -2.43 1.47 13.56
CA GLU A 6 -3.51 1.23 14.50
C GLU A 6 -4.35 0.04 14.02
N VAL A 7 -4.47 -0.98 14.85
CA VAL A 7 -5.28 -2.16 14.55
C VAL A 7 -6.54 -2.13 15.39
N LEU A 8 -7.66 -1.85 14.75
CA LEU A 8 -8.98 -1.74 15.37
C LEU A 8 -9.73 -3.06 15.16
N ARG A 9 -10.02 -3.76 16.26
CA ARG A 9 -10.68 -5.06 16.23
C ARG A 9 -12.18 -4.92 16.41
N GLY A 10 -12.96 -5.72 15.68
CA GLY A 10 -14.42 -5.70 15.70
C GLY A 10 -15.03 -4.61 14.81
N PRO A 11 -16.37 -4.50 14.76
CA PRO A 11 -17.06 -3.58 13.87
C PRO A 11 -16.71 -2.11 14.14
N GLN A 12 -16.27 -1.40 13.12
CA GLN A 12 -15.85 0.01 13.18
C GLN A 12 -16.69 0.93 12.28
N GLY A 13 -17.86 0.47 11.82
CA GLY A 13 -18.68 1.17 10.83
C GLY A 13 -19.11 2.59 11.23
N THR A 14 -19.25 2.88 12.52
CA THR A 14 -19.67 4.20 13.01
C THR A 14 -18.62 5.29 12.79
N LEU A 15 -17.32 4.95 12.88
CA LEU A 15 -16.23 5.92 12.80
C LEU A 15 -15.41 5.79 11.52
N TYR A 16 -15.34 4.61 10.90
CA TYR A 16 -14.51 4.31 9.75
C TYR A 16 -15.29 3.96 8.48
N GLY A 17 -16.62 4.13 8.50
CA GLY A 17 -17.48 3.95 7.34
C GLY A 17 -17.79 2.48 7.02
N LYS A 18 -18.36 2.25 5.82
CA LYS A 18 -18.77 0.92 5.36
C LYS A 18 -17.57 -0.04 5.20
N ASN A 19 -17.86 -1.33 5.15
CA ASN A 19 -16.90 -2.43 4.94
C ASN A 19 -15.91 -2.69 6.08
N THR A 20 -16.15 -2.17 7.28
CA THR A 20 -15.30 -2.36 8.47
C THR A 20 -15.93 -3.28 9.51
N THR A 21 -16.64 -4.33 9.07
CA THR A 21 -17.38 -5.26 9.96
C THR A 21 -16.46 -6.17 10.78
N GLY A 22 -15.28 -6.53 10.26
CA GLY A 22 -14.28 -7.34 10.96
C GLY A 22 -13.25 -6.54 11.74
N GLY A 23 -13.09 -5.26 11.40
CA GLY A 23 -12.08 -4.37 11.94
C GLY A 23 -11.52 -3.43 10.89
N ALA A 24 -10.53 -2.62 11.29
CA ALA A 24 -9.78 -1.74 10.40
C ALA A 24 -8.29 -1.70 10.77
N ILE A 25 -7.44 -1.51 9.78
CA ILE A 25 -6.04 -1.18 9.96
C ILE A 25 -5.85 0.25 9.46
N ASN A 26 -5.51 1.15 10.37
CA ASN A 26 -5.27 2.55 10.05
C ASN A 26 -3.76 2.80 9.98
N ILE A 27 -3.27 3.23 8.82
CA ILE A 27 -1.86 3.55 8.59
C ILE A 27 -1.70 5.06 8.66
N ILE A 28 -1.10 5.53 9.76
CA ILE A 28 -0.88 6.95 9.97
C ILE A 28 0.53 7.31 9.50
N THR A 29 0.57 8.21 8.55
CA THR A 29 1.81 8.72 7.98
C THR A 29 2.23 10.00 8.68
N ARG A 30 3.54 10.24 8.77
CA ARG A 30 4.09 11.42 9.43
C ARG A 30 3.53 12.70 8.83
N THR A 31 3.20 13.62 9.70
CA THR A 31 2.83 15.00 9.37
C THR A 31 3.99 15.91 9.72
N PRO A 32 4.31 16.92 8.90
CA PRO A 32 5.35 17.90 9.22
C PRO A 32 5.06 18.54 10.58
N GLN A 33 6.09 18.66 11.42
CA GLN A 33 5.95 19.22 12.76
C GLN A 33 6.51 20.65 12.79
N PHE A 34 5.93 21.46 13.69
CA PHE A 34 6.50 22.73 14.08
C PHE A 34 7.46 22.48 15.26
N GLY A 35 8.66 23.05 15.19
CA GLY A 35 9.66 22.89 16.23
C GLY A 35 11.09 22.94 15.67
N ASP A 36 12.06 23.00 16.57
CA ASP A 36 13.47 23.17 16.24
C ASP A 36 14.20 21.87 15.87
N GLU A 37 13.56 20.72 16.10
CA GLU A 37 14.16 19.42 15.85
C GLU A 37 13.46 18.68 14.69
N PRO A 38 13.93 18.87 13.43
CA PRO A 38 13.33 18.21 12.29
C PRO A 38 13.58 16.68 12.33
N SER A 39 12.54 15.91 12.04
CA SER A 39 12.63 14.45 11.94
C SER A 39 13.10 14.01 10.56
N ASN A 40 14.41 14.11 10.31
CA ASN A 40 15.04 13.72 9.06
C ASN A 40 15.67 12.33 9.18
N TYR A 41 15.62 11.55 8.10
CA TYR A 41 16.28 10.25 8.06
C TYR A 41 16.66 9.82 6.65
N ILE A 42 17.65 8.95 6.57
CA ILE A 42 18.00 8.15 5.39
C ILE A 42 18.19 6.71 5.87
N LYS A 43 17.59 5.75 5.16
CA LYS A 43 17.80 4.32 5.38
C LYS A 43 18.22 3.70 4.07
N LEU A 44 19.27 2.88 4.12
CA LEU A 44 19.76 2.10 2.99
C LEU A 44 19.77 0.63 3.39
N GLY A 45 19.35 -0.23 2.48
CA GLY A 45 19.33 -1.67 2.71
C GLY A 45 19.85 -2.44 1.52
N VAL A 46 20.52 -3.55 1.82
CA VAL A 46 20.94 -4.57 0.85
C VAL A 46 20.56 -5.94 1.39
N GLY A 47 20.24 -6.87 0.53
CA GLY A 47 19.79 -8.20 0.94
C GLY A 47 20.06 -9.28 -0.11
N SER A 48 19.55 -10.47 0.14
CA SER A 48 19.59 -11.59 -0.81
C SER A 48 18.81 -11.25 -2.09
N TYR A 49 19.09 -11.98 -3.16
CA TYR A 49 18.47 -11.78 -4.47
C TYR A 49 18.71 -10.37 -5.05
N ASN A 50 19.91 -9.83 -4.82
CA ASN A 50 20.29 -8.47 -5.21
C ASN A 50 19.31 -7.39 -4.70
N ALA A 51 18.66 -7.66 -3.57
CA ALA A 51 17.74 -6.71 -2.97
C ALA A 51 18.47 -5.44 -2.55
N THR A 52 17.92 -4.31 -2.98
CA THR A 52 18.36 -2.97 -2.61
C THR A 52 17.16 -2.13 -2.19
N SER A 53 17.35 -1.29 -1.19
CA SER A 53 16.33 -0.34 -0.78
C SER A 53 16.95 0.97 -0.34
N ALA A 54 16.22 2.04 -0.58
CA ALA A 54 16.54 3.37 -0.10
C ALA A 54 15.27 4.08 0.35
N GLU A 55 15.28 4.61 1.56
CA GLU A 55 14.21 5.45 2.09
C GLU A 55 14.81 6.73 2.65
N ALA A 56 14.17 7.84 2.37
CA ALA A 56 14.55 9.13 2.95
C ALA A 56 13.29 9.94 3.31
N GLY A 57 13.39 10.73 4.36
CA GLY A 57 12.38 11.70 4.74
C GLY A 57 13.03 12.93 5.34
N ALA A 58 12.55 14.09 4.96
CA ALA A 58 13.03 15.37 5.46
C ALA A 58 11.87 16.34 5.65
N GLU A 59 11.97 17.17 6.68
CA GLU A 59 10.99 18.22 6.98
C GLU A 59 11.68 19.52 7.36
N THR A 60 10.99 20.62 7.14
CA THR A 60 11.41 21.95 7.57
C THR A 60 10.21 22.87 7.70
N GLN A 61 10.33 23.91 8.51
CA GLN A 61 9.39 25.02 8.54
C GLN A 61 9.71 25.98 7.40
N LEU A 62 8.70 26.33 6.61
CA LEU A 62 8.78 27.39 5.59
C LEU A 62 8.45 28.77 6.20
N ILE A 63 7.54 28.77 7.18
CA ILE A 63 7.19 29.94 7.99
C ILE A 63 7.11 29.41 9.43
N ASP A 64 7.91 30.01 10.28
CA ASP A 64 8.05 29.60 11.69
C ASP A 64 6.70 29.53 12.40
N GLY A 65 6.39 28.36 13.01
CA GLY A 65 5.15 28.06 13.72
C GLY A 65 3.88 28.09 12.87
N ILE A 66 3.94 28.36 11.54
CA ILE A 66 2.76 28.55 10.70
C ILE A 66 2.67 27.56 9.54
N LEU A 67 3.77 27.31 8.86
CA LEU A 67 3.79 26.43 7.68
C LEU A 67 5.02 25.54 7.70
N ALA A 68 4.79 24.23 7.76
CA ALA A 68 5.82 23.22 7.65
C ALA A 68 5.60 22.33 6.42
N VAL A 69 6.68 21.79 5.88
CA VAL A 69 6.69 20.88 4.74
C VAL A 69 7.51 19.64 5.06
N ARG A 70 7.05 18.48 4.60
CA ARG A 70 7.77 17.20 4.66
C ARG A 70 7.75 16.51 3.31
N GLY A 71 8.92 16.08 2.86
CA GLY A 71 9.07 15.17 1.72
C GLY A 71 9.57 13.80 2.18
N ALA A 72 9.08 12.74 1.54
CA ALA A 72 9.58 11.39 1.75
C ALA A 72 9.63 10.62 0.44
N LEU A 73 10.68 9.79 0.27
CA LEU A 73 10.89 8.94 -0.89
C LEU A 73 11.21 7.51 -0.43
N SER A 74 10.78 6.54 -1.22
CA SER A 74 11.05 5.12 -0.99
C SER A 74 11.29 4.41 -2.31
N PHE A 75 12.36 3.64 -2.37
CA PHE A 75 12.72 2.77 -3.49
C PHE A 75 13.04 1.39 -2.94
N LYS A 76 12.53 0.37 -3.60
CA LYS A 76 12.86 -1.02 -3.27
C LYS A 76 12.89 -1.84 -4.54
N ARG A 77 13.97 -2.56 -4.75
CA ARG A 77 14.14 -3.46 -5.89
C ARG A 77 14.77 -4.76 -5.44
N ASP A 78 14.33 -5.87 -6.01
CA ASP A 78 14.99 -7.17 -5.96
C ASP A 78 14.78 -7.92 -7.27
N GLU A 79 15.62 -8.94 -7.53
CA GLU A 79 15.56 -9.75 -8.75
C GLU A 79 14.60 -10.95 -8.63
N GLY A 80 13.86 -11.05 -7.52
CA GLY A 80 12.98 -12.18 -7.27
C GLY A 80 13.71 -13.45 -6.80
N TYR A 81 12.95 -14.35 -6.23
CA TYR A 81 13.48 -15.56 -5.59
C TYR A 81 12.96 -16.87 -6.21
N VAL A 82 12.14 -16.78 -7.24
CA VAL A 82 11.61 -17.95 -7.97
C VAL A 82 12.22 -17.98 -9.36
N ASP A 83 13.04 -18.97 -9.66
CA ASP A 83 13.65 -19.18 -10.97
C ASP A 83 12.65 -19.85 -11.92
N ILE A 84 12.36 -19.19 -13.03
CA ILE A 84 11.54 -19.73 -14.12
C ILE A 84 12.52 -20.32 -15.15
N VAL A 85 12.87 -21.58 -14.93
CA VAL A 85 14.02 -22.23 -15.55
C VAL A 85 13.97 -22.32 -17.08
N ASP A 86 12.79 -22.40 -17.67
CA ASP A 86 12.59 -22.46 -19.11
C ASP A 86 12.50 -21.08 -19.79
N ARG A 87 12.50 -20.00 -19.00
CA ARG A 87 12.42 -18.61 -19.47
C ARG A 87 13.66 -17.78 -19.16
N SER A 88 14.60 -18.31 -18.40
CA SER A 88 15.77 -17.55 -17.91
C SER A 88 15.37 -16.24 -17.25
N ALA A 89 14.34 -16.28 -16.41
CA ALA A 89 13.76 -15.15 -15.71
C ALA A 89 13.44 -15.53 -14.26
N ASN A 90 13.45 -14.55 -13.37
CA ASN A 90 13.07 -14.74 -11.98
C ASN A 90 11.72 -14.08 -11.71
N GLY A 91 10.78 -14.84 -11.18
CA GLY A 91 9.50 -14.33 -10.69
C GLY A 91 9.55 -13.85 -9.26
N ALA A 92 8.45 -13.28 -8.79
CA ALA A 92 8.31 -12.69 -7.45
C ALA A 92 9.29 -11.52 -7.19
N GLN A 93 9.50 -10.70 -8.21
CA GLN A 93 10.33 -9.50 -8.12
C GLN A 93 9.61 -8.38 -7.38
N THR A 94 10.40 -7.43 -6.89
CA THR A 94 9.93 -6.12 -6.45
C THR A 94 10.65 -5.05 -7.26
N ASP A 95 9.91 -4.11 -7.82
CA ASP A 95 10.45 -2.86 -8.39
C ASP A 95 9.51 -1.71 -7.99
N PHE A 96 9.64 -1.28 -6.74
CA PHE A 96 8.77 -0.32 -6.09
C PHE A 96 9.44 1.04 -5.97
N GLN A 97 8.69 2.08 -6.31
CA GLN A 97 9.04 3.47 -6.04
C GLN A 97 7.85 4.20 -5.43
N GLY A 98 8.12 5.13 -4.53
CA GLY A 98 7.08 5.93 -3.91
C GLY A 98 7.58 7.28 -3.43
N GLY A 99 6.69 8.24 -3.41
CA GLY A 99 6.95 9.59 -2.94
C GLY A 99 5.76 10.17 -2.18
N ARG A 100 6.04 11.03 -1.21
CA ARG A 100 5.04 11.80 -0.48
C ARG A 100 5.51 13.21 -0.26
N LEU A 101 4.60 14.14 -0.46
CA LEU A 101 4.74 15.54 -0.04
C LEU A 101 3.60 15.87 0.92
N ALA A 102 3.93 16.47 2.06
CA ALA A 102 2.96 16.90 3.04
C ALA A 102 3.21 18.37 3.41
N LEU A 103 2.15 19.13 3.55
CA LEU A 103 2.14 20.50 4.04
C LEU A 103 1.28 20.57 5.30
N HIS A 104 1.77 21.23 6.33
CA HIS A 104 1.03 21.49 7.56
C HIS A 104 0.95 23.00 7.78
N PHE A 105 -0.26 23.53 7.80
CA PHE A 105 -0.56 24.95 7.96
C PHE A 105 -1.42 25.18 9.19
N ALA A 106 -0.87 25.89 10.17
CA ALA A 106 -1.55 26.26 11.41
C ALA A 106 -1.27 27.72 11.72
N PRO A 107 -2.02 28.68 11.13
CA PRO A 107 -1.75 30.10 11.29
C PRO A 107 -2.05 30.64 12.69
N ASN A 108 -2.83 29.90 13.48
CA ASN A 108 -3.21 30.21 14.86
C ASN A 108 -3.81 28.93 15.51
N ASP A 109 -4.17 29.02 16.79
CA ASP A 109 -4.74 27.91 17.57
C ASP A 109 -6.13 27.46 17.10
N THR A 110 -6.77 28.20 16.21
CA THR A 110 -8.13 27.93 15.71
C THR A 110 -8.14 27.09 14.43
N TRP A 111 -7.15 27.25 13.58
CA TRP A 111 -7.07 26.60 12.27
C TRP A 111 -5.86 25.70 12.14
N ASP A 112 -6.13 24.45 11.80
CA ASP A 112 -5.12 23.46 11.46
C ASP A 112 -5.49 22.80 10.11
N ALA A 113 -4.54 22.74 9.18
CA ALA A 113 -4.75 22.13 7.87
C ALA A 113 -3.55 21.29 7.45
N VAL A 114 -3.80 20.06 7.04
CA VAL A 114 -2.77 19.15 6.51
C VAL A 114 -3.15 18.69 5.12
N LEU A 115 -2.32 19.03 4.14
CA LEU A 115 -2.40 18.52 2.77
C LEU A 115 -1.33 17.46 2.55
N LYS A 116 -1.71 16.28 2.04
CA LYS A 116 -0.79 15.18 1.71
C LYS A 116 -1.02 14.70 0.29
N TYR A 117 0.03 14.69 -0.51
CA TYR A 117 0.06 14.00 -1.80
C TYR A 117 0.99 12.81 -1.73
N THR A 118 0.52 11.65 -2.14
CA THR A 118 1.28 10.40 -2.16
C THR A 118 1.18 9.79 -3.55
N THR A 119 2.31 9.38 -4.11
CA THR A 119 2.35 8.59 -5.33
C THR A 119 3.21 7.36 -5.12
N SER A 120 2.84 6.26 -5.75
CA SER A 120 3.64 5.03 -5.74
C SER A 120 3.41 4.22 -6.99
N GLY A 121 4.43 3.48 -7.40
CA GLY A 121 4.38 2.55 -8.51
C GLY A 121 5.17 1.29 -8.21
N ASN A 122 4.75 0.19 -8.80
CA ASN A 122 5.47 -1.06 -8.84
C ASN A 122 5.40 -1.59 -10.28
N ASP A 123 6.54 -1.97 -10.85
CA ASP A 123 6.65 -2.58 -12.18
C ASP A 123 7.54 -3.82 -12.04
N ALA A 124 6.92 -4.95 -11.77
CA ALA A 124 7.62 -6.16 -11.41
C ALA A 124 7.03 -7.39 -12.10
N LEU A 125 7.78 -8.48 -12.11
CA LEU A 125 7.27 -9.77 -12.51
C LEU A 125 6.43 -10.37 -11.39
N SER A 126 5.24 -10.90 -11.73
CA SER A 126 4.35 -11.52 -10.75
C SER A 126 4.99 -12.78 -10.16
N THR A 127 4.48 -13.20 -9.01
CA THR A 127 4.83 -14.50 -8.45
C THR A 127 4.25 -15.59 -9.34
N PRO A 128 5.08 -16.44 -9.96
CA PRO A 128 4.58 -17.53 -10.79
C PRO A 128 3.88 -18.59 -9.93
N ALA A 129 2.88 -19.22 -10.50
CA ALA A 129 2.28 -20.41 -9.91
C ALA A 129 3.28 -21.56 -9.89
N ARG A 130 3.08 -22.48 -8.96
CA ARG A 130 3.85 -23.70 -8.84
C ARG A 130 2.91 -24.89 -8.96
N ASN A 131 3.06 -25.64 -10.03
CA ASN A 131 2.28 -26.87 -10.24
C ASN A 131 2.90 -28.04 -9.50
N GLU A 132 2.28 -28.50 -8.43
CA GLU A 132 2.74 -29.69 -7.70
C GLU A 132 2.32 -31.02 -8.38
N GLY A 133 1.60 -30.94 -9.50
CA GLY A 133 1.06 -32.08 -10.22
C GLY A 133 -0.27 -32.56 -9.67
N ARG A 134 -0.69 -33.74 -10.12
CA ARG A 134 -1.89 -34.45 -9.61
C ARG A 134 -1.48 -35.53 -8.64
N THR A 135 -2.41 -35.94 -7.81
CA THR A 135 -2.33 -37.19 -7.10
C THR A 135 -3.37 -38.19 -7.67
N ASP A 136 -3.04 -39.47 -7.72
CA ASP A 136 -4.00 -40.52 -7.99
C ASP A 136 -4.96 -40.73 -6.79
N LEU A 137 -5.88 -41.69 -6.89
CA LEU A 137 -6.83 -42.01 -5.83
C LEU A 137 -6.18 -42.56 -4.55
N LEU A 138 -4.91 -42.96 -4.61
CA LEU A 138 -4.13 -43.47 -3.48
C LEU A 138 -3.16 -42.38 -2.93
N GLY A 139 -3.19 -41.18 -3.50
CA GLY A 139 -2.34 -40.08 -3.09
C GLY A 139 -0.92 -40.10 -3.70
N ALA A 140 -0.63 -40.99 -4.63
CA ALA A 140 0.63 -41.03 -5.33
C ALA A 140 0.69 -39.90 -6.40
N PRO A 141 1.87 -39.27 -6.58
CA PRO A 141 2.05 -38.25 -7.60
C PRO A 141 1.79 -38.79 -9.02
N ASN A 142 1.12 -37.98 -9.82
CA ASN A 142 0.82 -38.28 -11.21
C ASN A 142 1.00 -37.04 -12.10
N SER A 143 1.12 -37.23 -13.41
CA SER A 143 1.14 -36.12 -14.36
C SER A 143 -0.22 -35.43 -14.46
N ASP A 144 -0.22 -34.16 -14.88
CA ASP A 144 -1.43 -33.45 -15.28
C ASP A 144 -2.03 -34.05 -16.57
N TYR A 145 -3.13 -33.45 -17.07
CA TYR A 145 -3.80 -33.93 -18.30
C TYR A 145 -2.93 -33.84 -19.56
N ASN A 146 -1.90 -32.97 -19.54
CA ASN A 146 -0.97 -32.78 -20.66
C ASN A 146 0.37 -33.51 -20.47
N GLY A 147 0.45 -34.37 -19.47
CA GLY A 147 1.63 -35.18 -19.17
C GLY A 147 2.72 -34.44 -18.39
N TYR A 148 2.46 -33.25 -17.90
CA TYR A 148 3.41 -32.52 -17.07
C TYR A 148 3.41 -33.09 -15.64
N SER A 149 4.60 -33.26 -15.11
CA SER A 149 4.84 -33.65 -13.72
C SER A 149 6.10 -32.96 -13.23
N ARG A 150 5.98 -32.08 -12.26
CA ARG A 150 7.11 -31.40 -11.63
C ARG A 150 8.18 -32.37 -11.13
N GLN A 151 7.76 -33.49 -10.54
CA GLN A 151 8.69 -34.48 -9.98
C GLN A 151 9.55 -35.16 -11.05
N SER A 152 9.03 -35.32 -12.28
CA SER A 152 9.80 -35.87 -13.39
C SER A 152 10.82 -34.85 -13.95
N ARG A 153 10.68 -33.58 -13.62
CA ARG A 153 11.55 -32.48 -14.04
C ARG A 153 12.67 -32.19 -13.05
N ASN A 154 12.59 -32.77 -11.83
CA ASN A 154 13.60 -32.60 -10.78
C ASN A 154 13.89 -31.13 -10.43
N LEU A 155 12.83 -30.30 -10.34
CA LEU A 155 12.92 -28.88 -10.00
C LEU A 155 13.07 -28.68 -8.49
N ASP A 156 13.95 -27.78 -8.11
CA ASP A 156 14.15 -27.36 -6.72
C ASP A 156 12.97 -26.54 -6.18
N PHE A 157 12.96 -26.29 -4.87
CA PHE A 157 11.88 -25.57 -4.21
C PHE A 157 11.63 -24.17 -4.81
N HIS A 158 12.68 -23.47 -5.19
CA HIS A 158 12.60 -22.12 -5.77
C HIS A 158 12.54 -22.10 -7.30
N GLU A 159 12.46 -23.27 -7.94
CA GLU A 159 12.37 -23.39 -9.39
C GLU A 159 10.95 -23.71 -9.84
N THR A 160 10.54 -23.13 -10.94
CA THR A 160 9.29 -23.47 -11.65
C THR A 160 9.51 -23.40 -13.17
N GLU A 161 8.59 -23.98 -13.90
CA GLU A 161 8.45 -23.79 -15.35
C GLU A 161 7.15 -23.04 -15.60
N ALA A 162 7.13 -22.17 -16.60
CA ALA A 162 5.96 -21.38 -16.92
C ALA A 162 5.92 -21.03 -18.40
N ASN A 163 4.74 -21.04 -19.03
CA ASN A 163 4.62 -20.56 -20.40
C ASN A 163 4.67 -19.02 -20.49
N GLU A 164 4.42 -18.31 -19.38
CA GLU A 164 4.45 -16.86 -19.27
C GLU A 164 5.24 -16.40 -18.03
N VAL A 165 6.02 -15.36 -18.16
CA VAL A 165 6.81 -14.79 -17.05
C VAL A 165 5.93 -14.01 -16.08
N GLY A 166 4.82 -13.48 -16.59
CA GLY A 166 3.90 -12.67 -15.80
C GLY A 166 4.32 -11.19 -15.68
N ALA A 167 3.43 -10.39 -15.10
CA ALA A 167 3.66 -8.98 -14.79
C ALA A 167 2.77 -8.56 -13.62
N LEU A 168 3.25 -7.60 -12.83
CA LEU A 168 2.49 -6.93 -11.77
C LEU A 168 2.82 -5.45 -11.80
N ILE A 169 1.94 -4.67 -12.40
CA ILE A 169 2.11 -3.22 -12.55
C ILE A 169 1.02 -2.53 -11.73
N THR A 170 1.42 -1.64 -10.85
CA THR A 170 0.49 -0.83 -10.06
C THR A 170 0.97 0.61 -10.03
N ASN A 171 0.04 1.55 -10.21
CA ASN A 171 0.30 2.97 -9.99
C ASN A 171 -0.81 3.50 -9.09
N THR A 172 -0.46 4.35 -8.13
CA THR A 172 -1.41 4.92 -7.20
C THR A 172 -1.05 6.37 -6.92
N GLU A 173 -2.05 7.23 -6.98
CA GLU A 173 -1.96 8.63 -6.56
C GLU A 173 -3.06 8.92 -5.54
N ILE A 174 -2.69 9.56 -4.44
CA ILE A 174 -3.62 9.92 -3.37
C ILE A 174 -3.38 11.37 -2.98
N LEU A 175 -4.43 12.17 -3.01
CA LEU A 175 -4.44 13.52 -2.46
C LEU A 175 -5.41 13.57 -1.29
N GLY A 176 -4.92 13.94 -0.12
CA GLY A 176 -5.72 14.06 1.11
C GLY A 176 -5.59 15.45 1.71
N LEU A 177 -6.70 16.06 2.07
CA LEU A 177 -6.76 17.33 2.79
C LEU A 177 -7.57 17.15 4.07
N THR A 178 -6.94 17.40 5.20
CA THR A 178 -7.61 17.50 6.48
C THR A 178 -7.59 18.95 6.94
N VAL A 179 -8.75 19.49 7.31
CA VAL A 179 -8.88 20.84 7.90
C VAL A 179 -9.65 20.72 9.20
N THR A 180 -9.07 21.26 10.26
CA THR A 180 -9.72 21.33 11.57
C THR A 180 -9.91 22.79 11.97
N PHE A 181 -11.10 23.12 12.36
CA PHE A 181 -11.45 24.39 13.03
C PHE A 181 -11.74 24.10 14.49
N ALA A 182 -11.00 24.72 15.38
CA ALA A 182 -11.19 24.64 16.83
C ALA A 182 -11.86 25.94 17.34
N GLY A 183 -13.12 25.83 17.76
CA GLY A 183 -13.84 26.89 18.48
C GLY A 183 -13.64 26.73 19.99
N ASP A 184 -14.25 27.62 20.80
CA ASP A 184 -14.07 27.63 22.26
C ASP A 184 -14.56 26.32 22.94
N ASN A 185 -15.64 25.72 22.42
CA ASN A 185 -16.27 24.54 23.02
C ASN A 185 -16.63 23.47 21.96
N PHE A 186 -16.06 23.52 20.78
CA PHE A 186 -16.32 22.55 19.70
C PHE A 186 -15.18 22.54 18.69
N SER A 187 -15.11 21.44 17.95
CA SER A 187 -14.27 21.35 16.76
C SER A 187 -15.07 20.88 15.55
N ILE A 188 -14.66 21.33 14.37
CA ILE A 188 -15.16 20.85 13.09
C ILE A 188 -13.96 20.33 12.31
N THR A 189 -14.01 19.06 11.93
CA THR A 189 -12.98 18.45 11.10
C THR A 189 -13.56 18.05 9.75
N SER A 190 -12.90 18.46 8.68
CA SER A 190 -13.19 18.07 7.30
C SER A 190 -12.04 17.24 6.77
N VAL A 191 -12.31 16.04 6.27
CA VAL A 191 -11.33 15.19 5.58
C VAL A 191 -11.83 14.93 4.18
N SER A 192 -11.08 15.44 3.19
CA SER A 192 -11.34 15.22 1.77
C SER A 192 -10.25 14.35 1.20
N SER A 193 -10.60 13.37 0.38
CA SER A 193 -9.61 12.59 -0.34
C SER A 193 -10.00 12.32 -1.79
N TYR A 194 -9.00 12.27 -2.62
CA TYR A 194 -9.02 11.78 -3.99
C TYR A 194 -8.01 10.68 -4.12
N TYR A 195 -8.36 9.60 -4.81
CA TYR A 195 -7.39 8.58 -5.20
C TYR A 195 -7.62 8.16 -6.64
N ASP A 196 -6.52 7.81 -7.30
CA ASP A 196 -6.44 7.24 -8.62
C ASP A 196 -5.49 6.05 -8.56
N ALA A 197 -5.95 4.88 -8.99
CA ALA A 197 -5.19 3.65 -8.86
C ALA A 197 -5.39 2.76 -10.09
N ASP A 198 -4.27 2.46 -10.76
CA ASP A 198 -4.18 1.51 -11.85
C ASP A 198 -3.58 0.20 -11.34
N TYR A 199 -4.19 -0.89 -11.71
CA TYR A 199 -3.71 -2.23 -11.42
C TYR A 199 -3.73 -3.07 -12.69
N TYR A 200 -2.59 -3.69 -13.01
CA TYR A 200 -2.48 -4.69 -14.06
C TYR A 200 -1.68 -5.88 -13.53
N GLN A 201 -2.25 -7.07 -13.67
CA GLN A 201 -1.55 -8.32 -13.40
C GLN A 201 -1.77 -9.30 -14.54
N LYS A 202 -0.68 -9.90 -15.01
CA LYS A 202 -0.67 -11.08 -15.87
C LYS A 202 0.01 -12.22 -15.14
N ALA A 203 -0.59 -13.38 -15.06
CA ALA A 203 -0.03 -14.52 -14.36
C ALA A 203 -0.32 -15.83 -15.11
N ASP A 204 0.72 -16.63 -15.26
CA ASP A 204 0.57 -18.05 -15.50
C ASP A 204 0.03 -18.70 -14.22
N THR A 205 -1.11 -19.31 -14.29
CA THR A 205 -1.79 -19.88 -13.12
C THR A 205 -1.75 -21.40 -13.09
N ASP A 206 -1.34 -22.02 -14.17
CA ASP A 206 -1.18 -23.49 -14.20
C ASP A 206 0.21 -23.94 -13.75
N GLY A 207 1.22 -23.07 -13.76
CA GLY A 207 2.57 -23.34 -13.25
C GLY A 207 3.28 -24.43 -14.02
N SER A 208 3.05 -24.51 -15.33
CA SER A 208 3.66 -25.48 -16.24
C SER A 208 4.11 -24.80 -17.54
N PRO A 209 4.98 -25.43 -18.34
CA PRO A 209 5.38 -24.89 -19.64
C PRO A 209 4.27 -24.99 -20.70
N ASN A 210 3.14 -25.62 -20.39
CA ASN A 210 2.01 -25.76 -21.28
C ASN A 210 1.12 -24.50 -21.21
N ASP A 211 0.65 -23.99 -22.33
CA ASP A 211 -0.28 -22.88 -22.38
C ASP A 211 -1.72 -23.35 -22.08
N LEU A 212 -2.01 -23.54 -20.78
CA LEU A 212 -3.31 -24.00 -20.31
C LEU A 212 -4.15 -22.86 -19.73
N LEU A 213 -3.56 -22.02 -18.88
CA LEU A 213 -4.30 -20.97 -18.18
C LEU A 213 -3.40 -19.79 -17.82
N THR A 214 -3.42 -18.78 -18.66
CA THR A 214 -2.89 -17.44 -18.34
C THR A 214 -4.04 -16.51 -18.00
N ILE A 215 -3.99 -15.85 -16.84
CA ILE A 215 -5.01 -14.90 -16.41
C ILE A 215 -4.45 -13.48 -16.43
N THR A 216 -5.27 -12.56 -16.93
CA THR A 216 -4.98 -11.12 -16.89
C THR A 216 -6.08 -10.42 -16.11
N TRP A 217 -5.69 -9.61 -15.11
CA TRP A 217 -6.56 -8.69 -14.40
C TRP A 217 -6.10 -7.27 -14.67
N SER A 218 -7.05 -6.39 -14.91
CA SER A 218 -6.81 -4.95 -14.93
C SER A 218 -7.95 -4.23 -14.24
N SER A 219 -7.62 -3.14 -13.57
CA SER A 219 -8.60 -2.28 -12.91
C SER A 219 -8.05 -0.86 -12.84
N ASP A 220 -8.84 0.08 -13.33
CA ASP A 220 -8.59 1.51 -13.19
C ASP A 220 -9.66 2.04 -12.23
N THR A 221 -9.24 2.67 -11.15
CA THR A 221 -10.14 3.06 -10.08
C THR A 221 -9.90 4.50 -9.67
N ILE A 222 -10.93 5.34 -9.80
CA ILE A 222 -10.91 6.72 -9.30
C ILE A 222 -11.95 6.84 -8.18
N GLY A 223 -11.58 7.47 -7.08
CA GLY A 223 -12.47 7.67 -5.96
C GLY A 223 -12.31 9.01 -5.28
N TYR A 224 -13.41 9.46 -4.72
CA TYR A 224 -13.50 10.66 -3.91
C TYR A 224 -14.18 10.33 -2.59
N SER A 225 -13.71 10.90 -1.51
CA SER A 225 -14.43 10.83 -0.24
C SER A 225 -14.40 12.15 0.49
N GLN A 226 -15.45 12.39 1.26
CA GLN A 226 -15.59 13.54 2.13
C GLN A 226 -16.15 13.09 3.47
N ASP A 227 -15.43 13.38 4.55
CA ASP A 227 -15.90 13.27 5.93
C ASP A 227 -16.00 14.69 6.52
N LEU A 228 -17.14 15.02 7.09
CA LEU A 228 -17.31 16.25 7.84
C LEU A 228 -17.83 15.89 9.22
N ARG A 229 -17.08 16.24 10.27
CA ARG A 229 -17.35 15.87 11.65
C ARG A 229 -17.39 17.10 12.55
N PHE A 230 -18.42 17.18 13.36
CA PHE A 230 -18.57 18.10 14.47
C PHE A 230 -18.32 17.34 15.78
N SER A 231 -17.55 17.89 16.69
CA SER A 231 -17.34 17.37 18.05
C SER A 231 -17.48 18.51 19.06
N SER A 232 -18.36 18.35 20.03
CA SER A 232 -18.49 19.32 21.13
C SER A 232 -17.55 18.99 22.28
N GLU A 233 -17.11 20.01 23.01
CA GLU A 233 -16.24 19.94 24.18
C GLU A 233 -16.87 20.77 25.30
N PHE A 234 -18.17 20.55 25.59
CA PHE A 234 -18.90 21.27 26.65
C PHE A 234 -18.49 20.79 28.03
N ASP A 235 -18.43 21.70 28.98
CA ASP A 235 -18.18 21.37 30.39
C ASP A 235 -19.33 20.59 31.05
N GLY A 236 -20.46 20.39 30.36
CA GLY A 236 -21.63 19.68 30.83
C GLY A 236 -21.50 18.15 30.81
N MET A 237 -22.57 17.46 31.27
CA MET A 237 -22.63 15.99 31.26
C MET A 237 -22.75 15.37 29.88
N PHE A 238 -23.03 16.15 28.84
CA PHE A 238 -23.27 15.67 27.49
C PHE A 238 -22.31 16.33 26.50
N ASN A 239 -21.62 15.50 25.72
CA ASN A 239 -20.92 15.91 24.54
C ASN A 239 -21.48 15.15 23.32
N ILE A 240 -21.41 15.75 22.15
CA ILE A 240 -22.02 15.27 20.93
C ILE A 240 -20.92 15.15 19.86
N ILE A 241 -20.90 14.02 19.17
CA ILE A 241 -20.18 13.85 17.92
C ILE A 241 -21.21 13.59 16.84
N ALA A 242 -21.19 14.37 15.78
CA ALA A 242 -22.05 14.20 14.61
C ALA A 242 -21.25 14.39 13.32
N GLY A 243 -21.57 13.65 12.28
CA GLY A 243 -20.86 13.77 11.01
C GLY A 243 -21.63 13.22 9.84
N VAL A 244 -21.13 13.55 8.66
CA VAL A 244 -21.60 13.04 7.38
C VAL A 244 -20.40 12.52 6.58
N TYR A 245 -20.60 11.42 5.90
CA TYR A 245 -19.59 10.80 5.04
C TYR A 245 -20.19 10.50 3.66
N TYR A 246 -19.40 10.82 2.64
CA TYR A 246 -19.70 10.52 1.23
C TYR A 246 -18.53 9.75 0.59
#